data_aeb5827550aa7f529a1f0a580552f605
#
_entry.id   aeb5827550aa7f529a1f0a580552f605
#
_cell.length_a   1.000
_cell.length_b   1.000
_cell.length_c   1.000
_cell.angle_alpha   90.00
_cell.angle_beta   90.00
_cell.angle_gamma   90.00
#
_symmetry.space_group_name_H-M   'P 1'
#
loop_
_entity.id
_entity.type
_entity.pdbx_description
1 polymer ?
#
loop_
_entity_poly.entity_id
_entity_poly.type
_entity_poly.pdbx_seq_one_letter_code
_entity_poly.pdbx_strand_id
1 'polypeptide(L)'
;MRTEAAAHRASAALALALALAGVMVAALLGACGKRNAYQPPPPPAVTVSKPARMPVTDYLQTTGSVGAFMTVDLVARVEGYLRSVNFKDGTIVKAGQLLFVIEPEPYEAKLASYQAQLVDAQAEYNRQLRMIKQNATSQANVDKWLSQRDQAAAAVTLAKINLGYTRITAPFDGRIGLHLVDPGNLVGSAGAATKLATIEKIDPAYVYFSVNERDLLRVRAAAQAQGRNIRETPRVPVQVALQTEEGYPREGTLDFAATGLDTGSGTLQLRAIVPNPERILLPGLFTRVRIALSEPQARLVVPDSVVSSDQVGPYVLTVGEDHKVKQQRIETGPVSDGFRAVLAGLDANSEVVIDGLQNAIPGNLVTPTERQLTPPTRQAATRP
;
A
#
# COMPACT_ATOMS: atom_id res chain seq x y z
N MET A 1 38.20 118.22 -8.77
CA MET A 1 38.94 117.00 -8.38
C MET A 1 38.24 116.21 -7.32
N ARG A 2 36.96 115.79 -7.47
CA ARG A 2 36.27 114.84 -6.50
C ARG A 2 35.38 113.82 -7.19
N THR A 3 35.34 113.74 -8.51
CA THR A 3 34.45 112.80 -9.27
C THR A 3 35.15 111.58 -9.87
N GLU A 4 36.51 111.59 -10.01
CA GLU A 4 37.28 110.48 -10.60
C GLU A 4 37.61 109.37 -9.59
N ALA A 5 37.71 109.71 -8.31
CA ALA A 5 38.06 108.73 -7.26
C ALA A 5 36.88 107.76 -6.91
N ALA A 6 35.64 108.12 -7.23
CA ALA A 6 34.47 107.27 -6.98
C ALA A 6 34.29 106.19 -8.05
N ALA A 7 34.64 106.47 -9.32
CA ALA A 7 34.52 105.51 -10.43
C ALA A 7 35.56 104.40 -10.33
N HIS A 8 36.79 104.64 -9.86
CA HIS A 8 37.81 103.62 -9.67
C HIS A 8 37.51 102.67 -8.50
N ARG A 9 36.82 103.16 -7.48
CA ARG A 9 36.40 102.27 -6.34
C ARG A 9 35.21 101.37 -6.72
N ALA A 10 34.29 101.80 -7.56
CA ALA A 10 33.17 100.99 -8.04
C ALA A 10 33.64 99.91 -9.01
N SER A 11 34.60 100.20 -9.91
CA SER A 11 35.14 99.21 -10.84
C SER A 11 36.00 98.16 -10.12
N ALA A 12 36.75 98.54 -9.10
CA ALA A 12 37.51 97.54 -8.28
C ALA A 12 36.60 96.64 -7.45
N ALA A 13 35.52 97.21 -6.90
CA ALA A 13 34.53 96.36 -6.16
C ALA A 13 33.77 95.40 -7.07
N LEU A 14 33.43 95.79 -8.32
CA LEU A 14 32.83 94.96 -9.32
C LEU A 14 33.75 93.83 -9.79
N ALA A 15 35.03 94.16 -10.00
CA ALA A 15 36.04 93.14 -10.37
C ALA A 15 36.28 92.10 -9.25
N LEU A 16 36.27 92.56 -7.98
CA LEU A 16 36.41 91.63 -6.83
C LEU A 16 35.18 90.76 -6.64
N ALA A 17 33.98 91.31 -6.88
CA ALA A 17 32.74 90.51 -6.80
C ALA A 17 32.66 89.45 -7.92
N LEU A 18 33.13 89.81 -9.14
CA LEU A 18 33.17 88.81 -10.26
C LEU A 18 34.23 87.77 -10.03
N ALA A 19 35.39 88.12 -9.44
CA ALA A 19 36.43 87.17 -9.08
C ALA A 19 35.93 86.18 -7.97
N LEU A 20 35.24 86.68 -6.94
CA LEU A 20 34.64 85.90 -5.89
C LEU A 20 33.53 85.01 -6.41
N ALA A 21 32.67 85.49 -7.33
CA ALA A 21 31.66 84.69 -7.98
C ALA A 21 32.28 83.58 -8.84
N GLY A 22 33.39 83.87 -9.56
CA GLY A 22 34.12 82.85 -10.35
C GLY A 22 34.71 81.73 -9.48
N VAL A 23 35.32 82.12 -8.31
CA VAL A 23 35.83 81.13 -7.36
C VAL A 23 34.72 80.27 -6.73
N MET A 24 33.55 80.87 -6.46
CA MET A 24 32.41 80.17 -5.91
C MET A 24 31.82 79.20 -6.96
N VAL A 25 31.73 79.57 -8.24
CA VAL A 25 31.32 78.72 -9.33
C VAL A 25 32.31 77.56 -9.57
N ALA A 26 33.62 77.88 -9.50
CA ALA A 26 34.66 76.84 -9.62
C ALA A 26 34.62 75.81 -8.43
N ALA A 27 34.36 76.34 -7.21
CA ALA A 27 34.20 75.46 -6.03
C ALA A 27 32.94 74.59 -6.11
N LEU A 28 31.85 75.14 -6.67
CA LEU A 28 30.60 74.35 -6.90
C LEU A 28 30.76 73.29 -8.00
N LEU A 29 31.53 73.54 -9.04
CA LEU A 29 31.86 72.61 -10.10
C LEU A 29 32.83 71.48 -9.63
N GLY A 30 33.67 71.73 -8.66
CA GLY A 30 34.58 70.77 -8.05
C GLY A 30 33.92 69.82 -7.05
N ALA A 31 32.72 70.15 -6.51
CA ALA A 31 32.01 69.36 -5.54
C ALA A 31 31.22 68.14 -6.15
N CYS A 32 31.04 68.15 -7.49
CA CYS A 32 30.34 67.02 -8.19
C CYS A 32 31.23 65.85 -8.60
N GLY A 33 32.41 65.68 -8.03
CA GLY A 33 33.41 64.73 -8.44
C GLY A 33 33.43 63.36 -7.67
N LYS A 34 32.42 63.03 -6.83
CA LYS A 34 32.32 61.65 -6.33
C LYS A 34 31.66 60.78 -7.40
N ARG A 35 32.49 60.21 -8.27
CA ARG A 35 32.07 59.07 -9.06
C ARG A 35 31.52 58.03 -8.07
N ASN A 36 30.19 57.80 -8.07
CA ASN A 36 29.60 56.64 -7.48
C ASN A 36 30.18 55.40 -8.23
N ALA A 37 31.31 54.91 -7.75
CA ALA A 37 31.80 53.62 -8.19
C ALA A 37 30.72 52.58 -7.79
N TYR A 38 30.00 52.07 -8.78
CA TYR A 38 29.11 50.93 -8.58
C TYR A 38 29.94 49.82 -7.94
N GLN A 39 29.74 49.56 -6.65
CA GLN A 39 30.24 48.38 -5.99
C GLN A 39 29.20 47.28 -6.28
N PRO A 40 29.54 46.28 -7.08
CA PRO A 40 28.63 45.14 -7.26
C PRO A 40 28.31 44.56 -5.89
N PRO A 41 27.03 44.18 -5.64
CA PRO A 41 26.67 43.55 -4.38
C PRO A 41 27.54 42.30 -4.17
N PRO A 42 27.88 41.98 -2.92
CA PRO A 42 28.67 40.77 -2.64
C PRO A 42 27.97 39.54 -3.23
N PRO A 43 28.76 38.57 -3.69
CA PRO A 43 28.18 37.34 -4.24
C PRO A 43 27.19 36.70 -3.24
N PRO A 44 26.01 36.27 -3.69
CA PRO A 44 25.00 35.71 -2.80
C PRO A 44 25.52 34.45 -2.13
N ALA A 45 25.15 34.26 -0.85
CA ALA A 45 25.50 33.06 -0.10
C ALA A 45 24.62 31.86 -0.54
N VAL A 46 25.25 30.70 -0.71
CA VAL A 46 24.59 29.41 -0.98
C VAL A 46 25.19 28.36 -0.07
N THR A 47 24.36 27.37 0.32
CA THR A 47 24.88 26.22 1.06
C THR A 47 25.16 25.10 0.09
N VAL A 48 26.36 24.55 0.14
CA VAL A 48 26.79 23.41 -0.70
C VAL A 48 27.06 22.20 0.14
N SER A 49 26.92 21.03 -0.47
CA SER A 49 27.29 19.75 0.12
C SER A 49 27.80 18.77 -0.92
N LYS A 50 28.69 17.88 -0.48
CA LYS A 50 29.06 16.71 -1.27
C LYS A 50 27.94 15.67 -1.25
N PRO A 51 27.70 14.94 -2.36
CA PRO A 51 26.75 13.83 -2.39
C PRO A 51 27.09 12.81 -1.32
N ALA A 52 26.09 12.32 -0.61
CA ALA A 52 26.27 11.24 0.36
C ALA A 52 26.17 9.87 -0.32
N ARG A 53 26.75 8.84 0.30
CA ARG A 53 26.54 7.45 -0.13
C ARG A 53 25.56 6.77 0.82
N MET A 54 24.49 6.19 0.27
CA MET A 54 23.54 5.39 1.05
C MET A 54 23.09 4.15 0.27
N PRO A 55 22.65 3.07 0.96
CA PRO A 55 22.02 1.95 0.30
C PRO A 55 20.64 2.36 -0.23
N VAL A 56 20.44 2.30 -1.53
CA VAL A 56 19.19 2.63 -2.22
C VAL A 56 18.62 1.37 -2.85
N THR A 57 17.35 1.12 -2.61
CA THR A 57 16.60 0.03 -3.23
C THR A 57 15.60 0.61 -4.23
N ASP A 58 15.56 0.06 -5.43
CA ASP A 58 14.50 0.38 -6.38
C ASP A 58 13.24 -0.38 -6.00
N TYR A 59 12.12 0.33 -5.90
CA TYR A 59 10.83 -0.24 -5.54
C TYR A 59 9.81 -0.02 -6.66
N LEU A 60 9.09 -1.06 -7.01
CA LEU A 60 7.81 -0.92 -7.68
C LEU A 60 6.77 -0.54 -6.62
N GLN A 61 6.11 0.60 -6.80
CA GLN A 61 5.04 1.06 -5.93
C GLN A 61 3.71 1.04 -6.69
N THR A 62 2.67 0.53 -6.02
CA THR A 62 1.31 0.49 -6.57
C THR A 62 0.29 0.58 -5.45
N THR A 63 -0.97 0.74 -5.80
CA THR A 63 -2.09 0.66 -4.86
C THR A 63 -2.71 -0.73 -4.91
N GLY A 64 -3.21 -1.17 -3.77
CA GLY A 64 -3.92 -2.44 -3.64
C GLY A 64 -5.19 -2.28 -2.81
N SER A 65 -5.94 -3.36 -2.72
CA SER A 65 -7.12 -3.48 -1.86
C SER A 65 -7.02 -4.71 -0.97
N VAL A 66 -7.47 -4.56 0.26
CA VAL A 66 -7.51 -5.66 1.22
C VAL A 66 -8.70 -6.57 0.91
N GLY A 67 -8.48 -7.87 0.93
CA GLY A 67 -9.52 -8.91 0.89
C GLY A 67 -9.43 -9.84 2.09
N ALA A 68 -10.54 -10.47 2.42
CA ALA A 68 -10.54 -11.53 3.42
C ALA A 68 -9.76 -12.76 2.90
N PHE A 69 -9.06 -13.46 3.80
CA PHE A 69 -8.39 -14.71 3.47
C PHE A 69 -9.39 -15.82 3.10
N MET A 70 -10.51 -15.88 3.81
CA MET A 70 -11.65 -16.75 3.49
C MET A 70 -12.94 -16.00 3.75
N THR A 71 -13.92 -16.19 2.87
CA THR A 71 -15.29 -15.67 3.04
C THR A 71 -16.27 -16.80 2.79
N VAL A 72 -17.20 -17.00 3.71
CA VAL A 72 -18.28 -17.99 3.57
C VAL A 72 -19.61 -17.36 3.91
N ASP A 73 -20.57 -17.52 3.02
CA ASP A 73 -21.96 -17.20 3.28
C ASP A 73 -22.63 -18.38 3.98
N LEU A 74 -23.11 -18.13 5.18
CA LEU A 74 -23.89 -19.09 5.95
C LEU A 74 -25.31 -19.10 5.39
N VAL A 75 -25.76 -20.24 4.89
CA VAL A 75 -27.09 -20.41 4.27
C VAL A 75 -27.88 -21.50 4.96
N ALA A 76 -29.19 -21.33 5.05
CA ALA A 76 -30.10 -22.39 5.48
C ALA A 76 -30.16 -23.49 4.42
N ARG A 77 -29.85 -24.75 4.83
CA ARG A 77 -29.89 -25.93 3.96
C ARG A 77 -31.19 -26.74 4.08
N VAL A 78 -31.97 -26.40 5.09
CA VAL A 78 -33.28 -27.04 5.38
C VAL A 78 -34.29 -25.95 5.66
N GLU A 79 -35.56 -26.24 5.34
CA GLU A 79 -36.68 -25.33 5.55
C GLU A 79 -37.13 -25.39 7.03
N GLY A 80 -37.49 -24.24 7.59
CA GLY A 80 -38.06 -24.16 8.93
C GLY A 80 -37.98 -22.75 9.49
N TYR A 81 -38.63 -22.53 10.64
CA TYR A 81 -38.54 -21.23 11.32
C TYR A 81 -37.22 -21.08 12.05
N LEU A 82 -36.61 -19.92 11.87
CA LEU A 82 -35.39 -19.58 12.62
C LEU A 82 -35.72 -19.40 14.09
N ARG A 83 -35.17 -20.25 14.94
CA ARG A 83 -35.47 -20.29 16.38
C ARG A 83 -34.62 -19.30 17.16
N SER A 84 -33.32 -19.28 16.88
CA SER A 84 -32.39 -18.43 17.63
C SER A 84 -31.16 -18.05 16.81
N VAL A 85 -30.61 -16.88 17.16
CA VAL A 85 -29.28 -16.38 16.76
C VAL A 85 -28.40 -16.36 18.00
N ASN A 86 -27.30 -17.12 17.99
CA ASN A 86 -26.47 -17.39 19.18
C ASN A 86 -25.11 -16.69 19.13
N PHE A 87 -25.03 -15.54 18.52
CA PHE A 87 -23.86 -14.71 18.46
C PHE A 87 -24.28 -13.21 18.52
N LYS A 88 -23.31 -12.36 18.70
CA LYS A 88 -23.47 -10.92 18.57
C LYS A 88 -22.85 -10.46 17.25
N ASP A 89 -23.56 -9.63 16.49
CA ASP A 89 -23.10 -9.09 15.21
C ASP A 89 -21.74 -8.43 15.30
N GLY A 90 -20.91 -8.66 14.28
CA GLY A 90 -19.57 -8.10 14.18
C GLY A 90 -18.52 -8.71 15.10
N THR A 91 -18.89 -9.71 15.93
CA THR A 91 -17.95 -10.37 16.85
C THR A 91 -17.12 -11.46 16.15
N ILE A 92 -16.12 -11.93 16.87
CA ILE A 92 -15.31 -13.08 16.45
C ILE A 92 -15.95 -14.35 16.96
N VAL A 93 -16.10 -15.31 16.07
CA VAL A 93 -16.63 -16.65 16.36
C VAL A 93 -15.54 -17.68 16.10
N LYS A 94 -15.65 -18.82 16.81
CA LYS A 94 -14.71 -19.94 16.67
C LYS A 94 -15.30 -21.06 15.83
N ALA A 95 -14.45 -21.82 15.15
CA ALA A 95 -14.85 -23.01 14.43
C ALA A 95 -15.70 -23.94 15.32
N GLY A 96 -16.81 -24.43 14.79
CA GLY A 96 -17.76 -25.27 15.50
C GLY A 96 -18.71 -24.53 16.44
N GLN A 97 -18.54 -23.23 16.70
CA GLN A 97 -19.48 -22.44 17.50
C GLN A 97 -20.86 -22.44 16.85
N LEU A 98 -21.90 -22.76 17.65
CA LEU A 98 -23.31 -22.72 17.19
C LEU A 98 -23.72 -21.27 16.95
N LEU A 99 -24.19 -20.97 15.73
CA LEU A 99 -24.54 -19.62 15.30
C LEU A 99 -26.07 -19.47 15.14
N PHE A 100 -26.72 -20.40 14.48
CA PHE A 100 -28.15 -20.35 14.24
C PHE A 100 -28.78 -21.71 14.55
N VAL A 101 -30.03 -21.67 14.98
CA VAL A 101 -30.87 -22.88 15.18
C VAL A 101 -32.13 -22.66 14.40
N ILE A 102 -32.40 -23.58 13.46
CA ILE A 102 -33.70 -23.75 12.77
C ILE A 102 -34.51 -24.74 13.60
N GLU A 103 -35.82 -24.59 13.65
CA GLU A 103 -36.75 -25.44 14.39
C GLU A 103 -36.43 -26.94 14.16
N PRO A 104 -35.90 -27.65 15.17
CA PRO A 104 -35.45 -29.04 14.99
C PRO A 104 -36.56 -30.09 15.15
N GLU A 105 -37.68 -29.75 15.81
CA GLU A 105 -38.72 -30.66 16.22
C GLU A 105 -39.32 -31.49 15.06
N PRO A 106 -39.61 -30.92 13.87
CA PRO A 106 -40.10 -31.72 12.74
C PRO A 106 -39.05 -32.73 12.25
N TYR A 107 -37.77 -32.38 12.30
CA TYR A 107 -36.64 -33.23 11.90
C TYR A 107 -36.37 -34.33 12.92
N GLU A 108 -36.51 -34.03 14.23
CA GLU A 108 -36.42 -35.01 15.32
C GLU A 108 -37.54 -36.06 15.21
N ALA A 109 -38.77 -35.60 15.00
CA ALA A 109 -39.92 -36.50 14.79
C ALA A 109 -39.72 -37.39 13.55
N LYS A 110 -39.24 -36.84 12.46
CA LYS A 110 -38.92 -37.59 11.23
C LYS A 110 -37.84 -38.65 11.47
N LEU A 111 -36.75 -38.24 12.18
CA LEU A 111 -35.69 -39.17 12.55
C LEU A 111 -36.23 -40.33 13.41
N ALA A 112 -37.02 -40.02 14.44
CA ALA A 112 -37.62 -41.03 15.31
C ALA A 112 -38.50 -42.02 14.51
N SER A 113 -39.32 -41.53 13.56
CA SER A 113 -40.13 -42.35 12.67
C SER A 113 -39.28 -43.33 11.84
N TYR A 114 -38.19 -42.82 11.20
CA TYR A 114 -37.30 -43.67 10.41
C TYR A 114 -36.50 -44.66 11.26
N GLN A 115 -36.15 -44.29 12.50
CA GLN A 115 -35.51 -45.22 13.44
C GLN A 115 -36.44 -46.37 13.81
N ALA A 116 -37.73 -46.13 14.05
CA ALA A 116 -38.73 -47.16 14.31
C ALA A 116 -38.87 -48.12 13.11
N GLN A 117 -38.90 -47.56 11.86
CA GLN A 117 -38.96 -48.38 10.64
C GLN A 117 -37.70 -49.25 10.48
N LEU A 118 -36.52 -48.74 10.82
CA LEU A 118 -35.28 -49.53 10.77
C LEU A 118 -35.30 -50.65 11.79
N VAL A 119 -35.80 -50.41 13.01
CA VAL A 119 -35.92 -51.44 14.05
C VAL A 119 -36.86 -52.56 13.60
N ASP A 120 -38.00 -52.20 13.00
CA ASP A 120 -38.95 -53.19 12.46
C ASP A 120 -38.33 -54.00 11.31
N ALA A 121 -37.77 -53.35 10.31
CA ALA A 121 -37.10 -54.00 9.17
C ALA A 121 -35.93 -54.89 9.61
N GLN A 122 -35.16 -54.48 10.60
CA GLN A 122 -34.07 -55.28 11.16
C GLN A 122 -34.59 -56.51 11.91
N ALA A 123 -35.69 -56.37 12.68
CA ALA A 123 -36.29 -57.45 13.40
C ALA A 123 -36.84 -58.52 12.41
N GLU A 124 -37.52 -58.09 11.34
CA GLU A 124 -38.05 -58.96 10.30
C GLU A 124 -36.93 -59.70 9.52
N TYR A 125 -35.87 -58.95 9.12
CA TYR A 125 -34.66 -59.51 8.50
C TYR A 125 -34.07 -60.63 9.39
N ASN A 126 -33.89 -60.34 10.67
CA ASN A 126 -33.38 -61.33 11.63
C ASN A 126 -34.31 -62.53 11.80
N ARG A 127 -35.62 -62.35 11.67
CA ARG A 127 -36.64 -63.42 11.68
C ARG A 127 -36.48 -64.34 10.44
N GLN A 128 -36.35 -63.71 9.27
CA GLN A 128 -36.14 -64.44 8.02
C GLN A 128 -34.81 -65.21 8.03
N LEU A 129 -33.75 -64.66 8.59
CA LEU A 129 -32.49 -65.38 8.78
C LEU A 129 -32.60 -66.60 9.69
N ARG A 130 -33.47 -66.58 10.69
CA ARG A 130 -33.75 -67.78 11.52
C ARG A 130 -34.60 -68.82 10.79
N MET A 131 -35.63 -68.38 10.06
CA MET A 131 -36.55 -69.24 9.33
C MET A 131 -35.86 -69.95 8.16
N ILE A 132 -34.89 -69.31 7.45
CA ILE A 132 -34.20 -70.02 6.35
C ILE A 132 -33.33 -71.16 6.85
N LYS A 133 -32.75 -71.03 8.05
CA LYS A 133 -31.99 -72.11 8.68
C LYS A 133 -32.86 -73.33 9.00
N GLN A 134 -34.19 -73.14 9.09
CA GLN A 134 -35.19 -74.14 9.35
C GLN A 134 -35.94 -74.60 8.07
N ASN A 135 -35.44 -74.12 6.87
CA ASN A 135 -36.12 -74.33 5.58
C ASN A 135 -37.59 -73.85 5.54
N ALA A 136 -37.93 -72.84 6.37
CA ALA A 136 -39.31 -72.33 6.50
C ALA A 136 -39.51 -71.00 5.70
N THR A 137 -38.52 -70.51 4.94
CA THR A 137 -38.62 -69.39 4.04
C THR A 137 -37.64 -69.55 2.87
N SER A 138 -37.77 -68.70 1.83
CA SER A 138 -36.86 -68.67 0.67
C SER A 138 -35.73 -67.66 0.82
N GLN A 139 -34.61 -67.90 0.11
CA GLN A 139 -33.50 -66.88 0.01
C GLN A 139 -34.00 -65.52 -0.51
N ALA A 140 -34.94 -65.57 -1.48
CA ALA A 140 -35.53 -64.31 -2.01
C ALA A 140 -36.22 -63.44 -0.95
N ASN A 141 -36.87 -64.13 0.07
CA ASN A 141 -37.43 -63.35 1.19
C ASN A 141 -36.39 -62.78 2.11
N VAL A 142 -35.27 -63.49 2.35
CA VAL A 142 -34.16 -62.96 3.14
C VAL A 142 -33.56 -61.74 2.42
N ASP A 143 -33.30 -61.84 1.11
CA ASP A 143 -32.73 -60.74 0.30
C ASP A 143 -33.68 -59.55 0.22
N LYS A 144 -35.00 -59.80 0.13
CA LYS A 144 -36.01 -58.71 0.19
C LYS A 144 -35.93 -57.93 1.50
N TRP A 145 -35.90 -58.64 2.65
CA TRP A 145 -35.87 -57.97 3.95
C TRP A 145 -34.52 -57.34 4.26
N LEU A 146 -33.43 -57.91 3.73
CA LEU A 146 -32.11 -57.27 3.73
C LEU A 146 -32.16 -55.92 3.02
N SER A 147 -32.70 -55.90 1.79
CA SER A 147 -32.86 -54.66 1.02
C SER A 147 -33.74 -53.63 1.76
N GLN A 148 -34.83 -54.07 2.40
CA GLN A 148 -35.71 -53.17 3.15
C GLN A 148 -35.06 -52.59 4.39
N ARG A 149 -34.25 -53.39 5.13
CA ARG A 149 -33.44 -52.91 6.24
C ARG A 149 -32.42 -51.84 5.78
N ASP A 150 -31.74 -52.09 4.64
CA ASP A 150 -30.75 -51.19 4.11
C ASP A 150 -31.36 -49.87 3.64
N GLN A 151 -32.56 -49.91 3.03
CA GLN A 151 -33.34 -48.71 2.69
C GLN A 151 -33.73 -47.91 3.94
N ALA A 152 -34.22 -48.59 5.01
CA ALA A 152 -34.55 -47.92 6.26
C ALA A 152 -33.32 -47.33 6.93
N ALA A 153 -32.16 -48.00 6.88
CA ALA A 153 -30.90 -47.48 7.41
C ALA A 153 -30.44 -46.22 6.65
N ALA A 154 -30.58 -46.20 5.32
CA ALA A 154 -30.29 -45.01 4.50
C ALA A 154 -31.24 -43.84 4.83
N ALA A 155 -32.55 -44.13 5.07
CA ALA A 155 -33.51 -43.09 5.47
C ALA A 155 -33.18 -42.49 6.84
N VAL A 156 -32.72 -43.27 7.81
CA VAL A 156 -32.25 -42.80 9.12
C VAL A 156 -31.02 -41.89 8.93
N THR A 157 -30.10 -42.30 8.06
CA THR A 157 -28.90 -41.52 7.80
C THR A 157 -29.25 -40.13 7.20
N LEU A 158 -30.15 -40.11 6.21
CA LEU A 158 -30.63 -38.87 5.60
C LEU A 158 -31.34 -37.97 6.62
N ALA A 159 -32.19 -38.54 7.48
CA ALA A 159 -32.88 -37.79 8.52
C ALA A 159 -31.90 -37.18 9.55
N LYS A 160 -30.85 -37.92 9.93
CA LYS A 160 -29.77 -37.40 10.80
C LYS A 160 -29.03 -36.23 10.17
N ILE A 161 -28.73 -36.32 8.87
CA ILE A 161 -28.06 -35.24 8.13
C ILE A 161 -28.97 -34.00 8.12
N ASN A 162 -30.24 -34.14 7.81
CA ASN A 162 -31.20 -33.04 7.78
C ASN A 162 -31.38 -32.39 9.17
N LEU A 163 -31.45 -33.20 10.23
CA LEU A 163 -31.46 -32.70 11.59
C LEU A 163 -30.16 -31.95 11.92
N GLY A 164 -29.00 -32.43 11.45
CA GLY A 164 -27.74 -31.74 11.59
C GLY A 164 -27.75 -30.34 10.94
N TYR A 165 -28.42 -30.20 9.81
CA TYR A 165 -28.54 -28.91 9.10
C TYR A 165 -29.43 -27.88 9.82
N THR A 166 -30.22 -28.27 10.81
CA THR A 166 -30.96 -27.34 11.67
C THR A 166 -30.05 -26.56 12.59
N ARG A 167 -28.82 -27.01 12.83
CA ARG A 167 -27.82 -26.41 13.71
C ARG A 167 -26.66 -25.87 12.86
N ILE A 168 -26.65 -24.58 12.62
CA ILE A 168 -25.64 -23.96 11.75
C ILE A 168 -24.49 -23.47 12.63
N THR A 169 -23.30 -24.00 12.37
CA THR A 169 -22.06 -23.69 13.10
C THR A 169 -21.06 -22.95 12.23
N ALA A 170 -20.13 -22.25 12.85
CA ALA A 170 -19.04 -21.58 12.16
C ALA A 170 -18.07 -22.62 11.53
N PRO A 171 -17.74 -22.50 10.23
CA PRO A 171 -16.84 -23.43 9.56
C PRO A 171 -15.37 -23.21 9.92
N PHE A 172 -15.00 -22.01 10.36
CA PHE A 172 -13.64 -21.61 10.76
C PHE A 172 -13.68 -20.43 11.73
N ASP A 173 -12.54 -20.12 12.35
CA ASP A 173 -12.37 -18.93 13.19
C ASP A 173 -12.42 -17.68 12.32
N GLY A 174 -13.36 -16.77 12.58
CA GLY A 174 -13.50 -15.56 11.76
C GLY A 174 -14.40 -14.51 12.41
N ARG A 175 -14.49 -13.37 11.75
CA ARG A 175 -15.43 -12.32 12.12
C ARG A 175 -16.75 -12.57 11.41
N ILE A 176 -17.84 -12.63 12.17
CA ILE A 176 -19.18 -12.75 11.62
C ILE A 176 -19.76 -11.36 11.36
N GLY A 177 -20.45 -11.21 10.23
CA GLY A 177 -21.16 -9.98 9.87
C GLY A 177 -22.48 -9.83 10.62
N LEU A 178 -23.39 -9.03 10.06
CA LEU A 178 -24.76 -8.90 10.54
C LEU A 178 -25.54 -10.19 10.29
N HIS A 179 -26.43 -10.56 11.18
CA HIS A 179 -27.48 -11.52 10.83
C HIS A 179 -28.49 -10.86 9.90
N LEU A 180 -28.89 -11.56 8.85
CA LEU A 180 -29.75 -11.03 7.79
C LEU A 180 -31.23 -11.44 7.97
N VAL A 181 -31.48 -12.35 8.91
CA VAL A 181 -32.82 -12.90 9.19
C VAL A 181 -33.00 -13.00 10.71
N ASP A 182 -34.11 -12.49 11.21
CA ASP A 182 -34.47 -12.52 12.62
C ASP A 182 -35.17 -13.84 13.02
N PRO A 183 -35.07 -14.24 14.29
CA PRO A 183 -35.85 -15.34 14.83
C PRO A 183 -37.34 -15.17 14.58
N GLY A 184 -38.02 -16.26 14.24
CA GLY A 184 -39.44 -16.29 13.87
C GLY A 184 -39.71 -16.22 12.36
N ASN A 185 -38.70 -15.93 11.53
CA ASN A 185 -38.84 -15.95 10.08
C ASN A 185 -38.64 -17.37 9.52
N LEU A 186 -39.35 -17.70 8.44
CA LEU A 186 -39.17 -18.93 7.67
C LEU A 186 -37.92 -18.80 6.81
N VAL A 187 -37.02 -19.79 6.89
CA VAL A 187 -35.76 -19.85 6.11
C VAL A 187 -35.71 -21.17 5.32
N GLY A 188 -34.85 -21.21 4.29
CA GLY A 188 -34.64 -22.44 3.50
C GLY A 188 -35.83 -22.86 2.62
N SER A 189 -36.80 -21.97 2.37
CA SER A 189 -37.96 -22.29 1.54
C SER A 189 -37.58 -22.59 0.08
N ALA A 190 -38.41 -23.41 -0.55
CA ALA A 190 -38.17 -24.05 -1.84
C ALA A 190 -37.61 -23.11 -2.92
N GLY A 191 -36.37 -23.36 -3.33
CA GLY A 191 -35.74 -22.82 -4.53
C GLY A 191 -34.74 -21.70 -4.36
N ALA A 192 -34.64 -21.03 -3.18
CA ALA A 192 -33.62 -20.03 -2.92
C ALA A 192 -32.92 -20.28 -1.58
N ALA A 193 -31.61 -20.44 -1.62
CA ALA A 193 -30.81 -20.52 -0.39
C ALA A 193 -30.92 -19.21 0.38
N THR A 194 -31.56 -19.24 1.57
CA THR A 194 -31.64 -18.08 2.45
C THR A 194 -30.29 -17.82 3.10
N LYS A 195 -29.65 -16.69 2.74
CA LYS A 195 -28.42 -16.23 3.38
C LYS A 195 -28.74 -15.69 4.77
N LEU A 196 -28.04 -16.22 5.78
CA LEU A 196 -28.25 -15.89 7.18
C LEU A 196 -27.21 -14.89 7.70
N ALA A 197 -25.95 -15.06 7.34
CA ALA A 197 -24.84 -14.19 7.68
C ALA A 197 -23.65 -14.48 6.76
N THR A 198 -22.65 -13.59 6.79
CA THR A 198 -21.34 -13.87 6.19
C THR A 198 -20.28 -13.98 7.31
N ILE A 199 -19.39 -14.94 7.20
CA ILE A 199 -18.22 -15.06 8.08
C ILE A 199 -16.96 -14.87 7.27
N GLU A 200 -16.02 -14.07 7.79
CA GLU A 200 -14.77 -13.73 7.12
C GLU A 200 -13.57 -14.02 8.03
N LYS A 201 -12.58 -14.70 7.47
CA LYS A 201 -11.27 -14.83 8.08
C LYS A 201 -10.40 -13.70 7.58
N ILE A 202 -10.03 -12.79 8.49
CA ILE A 202 -9.27 -11.57 8.18
C ILE A 202 -7.82 -11.60 8.69
N ASP A 203 -7.40 -12.70 9.30
CA ASP A 203 -6.02 -12.97 9.69
C ASP A 203 -5.63 -14.40 9.26
N PRO A 204 -4.64 -14.52 8.35
CA PRO A 204 -4.00 -13.44 7.60
C PRO A 204 -4.99 -12.73 6.66
N ALA A 205 -4.61 -11.56 6.11
CA ALA A 205 -5.38 -10.86 5.09
C ALA A 205 -4.75 -11.06 3.70
N TYR A 206 -5.57 -11.02 2.66
CA TYR A 206 -5.10 -10.86 1.30
C TYR A 206 -4.98 -9.38 0.94
N VAL A 207 -3.97 -9.05 0.16
CA VAL A 207 -3.84 -7.75 -0.50
C VAL A 207 -3.76 -7.99 -2.01
N TYR A 208 -4.77 -7.54 -2.73
CA TYR A 208 -4.83 -7.60 -4.19
C TYR A 208 -4.29 -6.30 -4.77
N PHE A 209 -3.45 -6.40 -5.77
CA PHE A 209 -2.92 -5.23 -6.47
C PHE A 209 -2.61 -5.58 -7.92
N SER A 210 -2.55 -4.56 -8.76
CA SER A 210 -2.29 -4.75 -10.19
C SER A 210 -1.01 -4.05 -10.61
N VAL A 211 -0.29 -4.67 -11.54
CA VAL A 211 0.94 -4.16 -12.12
C VAL A 211 0.74 -4.04 -13.62
N ASN A 212 1.05 -2.88 -14.21
CA ASN A 212 0.95 -2.68 -15.65
C ASN A 212 2.04 -3.46 -16.40
N GLU A 213 1.86 -3.65 -17.70
CA GLU A 213 2.78 -4.42 -18.56
C GLU A 213 4.22 -3.88 -18.50
N ARG A 214 4.39 -2.56 -18.56
CA ARG A 214 5.71 -1.92 -18.53
C ARG A 214 6.47 -2.24 -17.24
N ASP A 215 5.80 -2.15 -16.10
CA ASP A 215 6.40 -2.46 -14.81
C ASP A 215 6.63 -3.95 -14.64
N LEU A 216 5.75 -4.80 -15.17
CA LEU A 216 5.97 -6.24 -15.22
C LEU A 216 7.25 -6.61 -15.96
N LEU A 217 7.50 -5.97 -17.11
CA LEU A 217 8.73 -6.19 -17.88
C LEU A 217 9.97 -5.72 -17.10
N ARG A 218 9.89 -4.61 -16.36
CA ARG A 218 10.95 -4.16 -15.45
C ARG A 218 11.22 -5.19 -14.32
N VAL A 219 10.17 -5.69 -13.67
CA VAL A 219 10.27 -6.74 -12.65
C VAL A 219 10.94 -7.99 -13.21
N ARG A 220 10.55 -8.43 -14.43
CA ARG A 220 11.15 -9.58 -15.09
C ARG A 220 12.63 -9.37 -15.41
N ALA A 221 12.99 -8.23 -15.95
CA ALA A 221 14.38 -7.88 -16.24
C ALA A 221 15.23 -7.86 -14.95
N ALA A 222 14.72 -7.27 -13.90
CA ALA A 222 15.38 -7.21 -12.59
C ALA A 222 15.58 -8.61 -11.99
N ALA A 223 14.56 -9.47 -12.05
CA ALA A 223 14.66 -10.84 -11.56
C ALA A 223 15.66 -11.69 -12.38
N GLN A 224 15.69 -11.54 -13.70
CA GLN A 224 16.68 -12.22 -14.55
C GLN A 224 18.10 -11.79 -14.23
N ALA A 225 18.34 -10.49 -14.01
CA ALA A 225 19.64 -9.96 -13.62
C ALA A 225 20.13 -10.52 -12.27
N GLN A 226 19.21 -10.94 -11.39
CA GLN A 226 19.50 -11.58 -10.09
C GLN A 226 19.54 -13.12 -10.17
N GLY A 227 19.44 -13.71 -11.38
CA GLY A 227 19.42 -15.16 -11.56
C GLY A 227 18.18 -15.86 -10.99
N ARG A 228 17.11 -15.11 -10.67
CA ARG A 228 15.85 -15.65 -10.15
C ARG A 228 14.97 -16.16 -11.28
N ASN A 229 14.48 -17.40 -11.13
CA ASN A 229 13.56 -17.97 -12.11
C ASN A 229 12.11 -17.57 -11.75
N ILE A 230 11.50 -16.71 -12.57
CA ILE A 230 10.14 -16.17 -12.34
C ILE A 230 9.04 -17.25 -12.49
N ARG A 231 9.35 -18.41 -13.04
CA ARG A 231 8.38 -19.49 -13.27
C ARG A 231 7.92 -20.18 -11.98
N GLU A 232 8.72 -20.13 -10.95
CA GLU A 232 8.32 -20.55 -9.60
C GLU A 232 7.90 -19.28 -8.88
N THR A 233 6.66 -19.21 -8.36
CA THR A 233 6.21 -18.05 -7.57
C THR A 233 7.16 -17.94 -6.37
N PRO A 234 8.26 -17.19 -6.46
CA PRO A 234 9.16 -17.09 -5.33
C PRO A 234 8.39 -16.34 -4.24
N ARG A 235 8.68 -16.63 -3.00
CA ARG A 235 8.20 -15.84 -1.86
C ARG A 235 8.81 -14.44 -1.95
N VAL A 236 8.27 -13.63 -2.85
CA VAL A 236 8.69 -12.24 -3.02
C VAL A 236 8.13 -11.45 -1.83
N PRO A 237 8.99 -10.84 -1.03
CA PRO A 237 8.51 -9.99 0.06
C PRO A 237 7.79 -8.78 -0.53
N VAL A 238 6.62 -8.50 0.02
CA VAL A 238 5.76 -7.38 -0.34
C VAL A 238 5.59 -6.53 0.91
N GLN A 239 5.79 -5.24 0.80
CA GLN A 239 5.60 -4.31 1.89
C GLN A 239 4.31 -3.54 1.69
N VAL A 240 3.51 -3.44 2.74
CA VAL A 240 2.15 -2.90 2.70
C VAL A 240 1.97 -1.83 3.76
N ALA A 241 1.31 -0.75 3.39
CA ALA A 241 0.89 0.33 4.28
C ALA A 241 -0.54 0.77 3.98
N LEU A 242 -1.26 1.22 4.97
CA LEU A 242 -2.50 1.97 4.80
C LEU A 242 -2.21 3.36 4.24
N GLN A 243 -3.23 4.03 3.69
CA GLN A 243 -3.06 5.35 3.06
C GLN A 243 -2.52 6.43 4.02
N THR A 244 -2.87 6.33 5.30
CA THR A 244 -2.53 7.31 6.34
C THR A 244 -1.23 7.00 7.09
N GLU A 245 -0.62 5.84 6.84
CA GLU A 245 0.59 5.41 7.55
C GLU A 245 1.85 5.96 6.89
N GLU A 246 2.81 6.36 7.71
CA GLU A 246 4.15 6.68 7.22
C GLU A 246 4.96 5.39 6.99
N GLY A 247 5.70 5.35 5.89
CA GLY A 247 6.49 4.18 5.52
C GLY A 247 5.63 2.98 5.08
N TYR A 248 6.11 1.77 5.39
CA TYR A 248 5.49 0.49 5.05
C TYR A 248 5.69 -0.49 6.23
N PRO A 249 4.86 -0.41 7.27
CA PRO A 249 5.09 -1.13 8.52
C PRO A 249 4.80 -2.63 8.44
N ARG A 250 4.07 -3.10 7.41
CA ARG A 250 3.66 -4.50 7.30
C ARG A 250 4.42 -5.19 6.17
N GLU A 251 4.88 -6.39 6.48
CA GLU A 251 5.49 -7.27 5.49
C GLU A 251 4.57 -8.44 5.20
N GLY A 252 4.41 -8.75 3.94
CA GLY A 252 3.69 -9.90 3.43
C GLY A 252 4.52 -10.64 2.39
N THR A 253 3.92 -11.66 1.80
CA THR A 253 4.56 -12.49 0.78
C THR A 253 3.62 -12.63 -0.41
N LEU A 254 4.13 -12.43 -1.61
CA LEU A 254 3.39 -12.72 -2.83
C LEU A 254 3.07 -14.22 -2.88
N ASP A 255 1.80 -14.56 -3.06
CA ASP A 255 1.34 -15.95 -3.12
C ASP A 255 0.66 -16.29 -4.44
N PHE A 256 0.21 -15.28 -5.19
CA PHE A 256 -0.48 -15.50 -6.45
C PHE A 256 -0.16 -14.41 -7.47
N ALA A 257 0.00 -14.84 -8.71
CA ALA A 257 0.05 -13.99 -9.89
C ALA A 257 -0.90 -14.57 -10.94
N ALA A 258 -1.71 -13.73 -11.56
CA ALA A 258 -2.60 -14.15 -12.64
C ALA A 258 -1.78 -14.74 -13.82
N THR A 259 -2.41 -15.66 -14.56
CA THR A 259 -1.75 -16.37 -15.67
C THR A 259 -1.55 -15.51 -16.93
N GLY A 260 -2.27 -14.39 -17.02
CA GLY A 260 -2.22 -13.44 -18.12
C GLY A 260 -2.61 -12.04 -17.68
N LEU A 261 -2.31 -11.07 -18.55
CA LEU A 261 -2.77 -9.69 -18.37
C LEU A 261 -4.25 -9.60 -18.68
N ASP A 262 -4.95 -8.77 -17.90
CA ASP A 262 -6.28 -8.32 -18.25
C ASP A 262 -6.22 -7.44 -19.50
N THR A 263 -6.90 -7.85 -20.57
CA THR A 263 -6.82 -7.20 -21.89
C THR A 263 -7.49 -5.82 -21.92
N GLY A 264 -8.40 -5.55 -21.00
CA GLY A 264 -9.09 -4.26 -20.91
C GLY A 264 -8.25 -3.19 -20.22
N SER A 265 -7.45 -3.57 -19.23
CA SER A 265 -6.64 -2.65 -18.43
C SER A 265 -5.14 -2.74 -18.72
N GLY A 266 -4.67 -3.78 -19.42
CA GLY A 266 -3.24 -4.03 -19.65
C GLY A 266 -2.46 -4.33 -18.36
N THR A 267 -3.13 -4.85 -17.32
CA THR A 267 -2.50 -5.10 -16.02
C THR A 267 -2.49 -6.56 -15.64
N LEU A 268 -1.50 -6.96 -14.86
CA LEU A 268 -1.41 -8.27 -14.23
C LEU A 268 -1.88 -8.16 -12.77
N GLN A 269 -2.87 -8.96 -12.40
CA GLN A 269 -3.32 -9.04 -11.03
C GLN A 269 -2.37 -9.92 -10.20
N LEU A 270 -1.99 -9.40 -9.05
CA LEU A 270 -1.15 -10.05 -8.06
C LEU A 270 -1.88 -10.09 -6.71
N ARG A 271 -1.50 -11.03 -5.85
CA ARG A 271 -2.01 -11.14 -4.49
C ARG A 271 -0.87 -11.45 -3.53
N ALA A 272 -0.88 -10.77 -2.39
CA ALA A 272 0.01 -11.05 -1.28
C ALA A 272 -0.78 -11.51 -0.06
N ILE A 273 -0.18 -12.40 0.74
CA ILE A 273 -0.64 -12.75 2.08
C ILE A 273 0.10 -11.87 3.08
N VAL A 274 -0.66 -11.19 3.92
CA VAL A 274 -0.13 -10.27 4.93
C VAL A 274 -0.66 -10.71 6.32
N PRO A 275 0.21 -10.98 7.30
CA PRO A 275 -0.22 -11.22 8.67
C PRO A 275 -1.01 -10.02 9.22
N ASN A 276 -2.13 -10.29 9.89
CA ASN A 276 -3.03 -9.27 10.39
C ASN A 276 -3.54 -9.58 11.81
N PRO A 277 -2.64 -9.86 12.79
CA PRO A 277 -3.04 -10.27 14.13
C PRO A 277 -3.85 -9.19 14.85
N GLU A 278 -3.56 -7.92 14.61
CA GLU A 278 -4.27 -6.76 15.16
C GLU A 278 -5.59 -6.48 14.44
N ARG A 279 -5.86 -7.15 13.30
CA ARG A 279 -7.07 -7.02 12.48
C ARG A 279 -7.35 -5.60 11.98
N ILE A 280 -6.29 -4.82 11.77
CA ILE A 280 -6.37 -3.44 11.25
C ILE A 280 -6.69 -3.46 9.75
N LEU A 281 -6.16 -4.46 9.01
CA LEU A 281 -6.47 -4.65 7.59
C LEU A 281 -7.87 -5.23 7.46
N LEU A 282 -8.85 -4.36 7.23
CA LEU A 282 -10.24 -4.78 6.99
C LEU A 282 -10.48 -4.94 5.48
N PRO A 283 -11.22 -5.96 5.06
CA PRO A 283 -11.62 -6.12 3.66
C PRO A 283 -12.27 -4.86 3.09
N GLY A 284 -11.87 -4.48 1.89
CA GLY A 284 -12.31 -3.25 1.22
C GLY A 284 -11.43 -2.02 1.45
N LEU A 285 -10.49 -2.03 2.40
CA LEU A 285 -9.55 -0.92 2.56
C LEU A 285 -8.54 -0.87 1.42
N PHE A 286 -8.17 0.34 1.02
CA PHE A 286 -7.08 0.57 0.07
C PHE A 286 -5.74 0.65 0.79
N THR A 287 -4.73 0.09 0.15
CA THR A 287 -3.36 0.03 0.66
C THR A 287 -2.36 0.55 -0.36
N ARG A 288 -1.24 1.04 0.13
CA ARG A 288 -0.03 1.24 -0.67
C ARG A 288 0.79 -0.03 -0.59
N VAL A 289 1.25 -0.48 -1.73
CA VAL A 289 2.03 -1.71 -1.87
C VAL A 289 3.34 -1.38 -2.53
N ARG A 290 4.47 -1.93 -2.03
CA ARG A 290 5.74 -1.86 -2.72
C ARG A 290 6.47 -3.21 -2.73
N ILE A 291 7.15 -3.45 -3.83
CA ILE A 291 7.96 -4.64 -4.08
C ILE A 291 9.37 -4.19 -4.43
N ALA A 292 10.37 -4.75 -3.75
CA ALA A 292 11.77 -4.46 -4.07
C ALA A 292 12.16 -5.08 -5.41
N LEU A 293 12.62 -4.26 -6.35
CA LEU A 293 13.12 -4.68 -7.66
C LEU A 293 14.62 -5.02 -7.62
N SER A 294 15.35 -4.43 -6.68
CA SER A 294 16.79 -4.65 -6.53
C SER A 294 17.16 -4.87 -5.07
N GLU A 295 18.27 -5.50 -4.84
CA GLU A 295 18.91 -5.45 -3.53
C GLU A 295 19.42 -4.03 -3.26
N PRO A 296 19.60 -3.64 -1.97
CA PRO A 296 20.15 -2.34 -1.63
C PRO A 296 21.54 -2.14 -2.25
N GLN A 297 21.71 -1.10 -3.07
CA GLN A 297 22.98 -0.75 -3.70
C GLN A 297 23.49 0.57 -3.16
N ALA A 298 24.77 0.63 -2.79
CA ALA A 298 25.40 1.88 -2.37
C ALA A 298 25.47 2.85 -3.55
N ARG A 299 24.66 3.90 -3.53
CA ARG A 299 24.57 4.95 -4.58
C ARG A 299 24.89 6.31 -4.01
N LEU A 300 25.40 7.19 -4.87
CA LEU A 300 25.44 8.62 -4.55
C LEU A 300 24.02 9.15 -4.50
N VAL A 301 23.74 9.95 -3.47
CA VAL A 301 22.41 10.54 -3.28
C VAL A 301 22.52 12.04 -2.98
N VAL A 302 21.51 12.78 -3.44
CA VAL A 302 21.30 14.19 -3.12
C VAL A 302 19.88 14.36 -2.59
N PRO A 303 19.56 15.39 -1.79
CA PRO A 303 18.18 15.66 -1.40
C PRO A 303 17.29 15.79 -2.65
N ASP A 304 16.11 15.18 -2.65
CA ASP A 304 15.20 15.23 -3.80
C ASP A 304 14.79 16.65 -4.17
N SER A 305 14.72 17.55 -3.17
CA SER A 305 14.35 18.96 -3.32
C SER A 305 15.34 19.80 -4.14
N VAL A 306 16.59 19.34 -4.33
CA VAL A 306 17.61 20.08 -5.10
C VAL A 306 17.71 19.63 -6.55
N VAL A 307 17.03 18.55 -6.90
CA VAL A 307 16.99 18.08 -8.29
C VAL A 307 15.95 18.90 -9.04
N SER A 308 16.42 19.64 -10.03
CA SER A 308 15.58 20.42 -10.94
C SER A 308 15.49 19.74 -12.30
N SER A 309 14.49 20.10 -13.08
CA SER A 309 14.33 19.61 -14.46
C SER A 309 14.01 20.77 -15.40
N ASP A 310 14.55 20.69 -16.60
CA ASP A 310 14.17 21.56 -17.72
C ASP A 310 13.78 20.70 -18.96
N GLN A 311 13.66 21.32 -20.13
CA GLN A 311 13.28 20.62 -21.38
C GLN A 311 14.27 19.54 -21.81
N VAL A 312 15.53 19.62 -21.37
CA VAL A 312 16.59 18.66 -21.73
C VAL A 312 16.65 17.49 -20.73
N GLY A 313 16.19 17.68 -19.48
CA GLY A 313 16.16 16.63 -18.46
C GLY A 313 16.55 17.11 -17.06
N PRO A 314 16.76 16.18 -16.12
CA PRO A 314 17.10 16.49 -14.75
C PRO A 314 18.53 17.01 -14.60
N TYR A 315 18.72 17.96 -13.67
CA TYR A 315 20.00 18.55 -13.34
C TYR A 315 20.08 18.95 -11.87
N VAL A 316 21.29 19.18 -11.40
CA VAL A 316 21.59 19.84 -10.13
C VAL A 316 22.46 21.04 -10.37
N LEU A 317 22.46 22.01 -9.46
CA LEU A 317 23.39 23.12 -9.47
C LEU A 317 24.62 22.75 -8.65
N THR A 318 25.79 22.90 -9.24
CA THR A 318 27.09 22.66 -8.59
C THR A 318 27.90 23.93 -8.56
N VAL A 319 28.80 24.08 -7.59
CA VAL A 319 29.74 25.17 -7.50
C VAL A 319 31.12 24.65 -7.90
N GLY A 320 31.74 25.31 -8.85
CA GLY A 320 33.11 25.01 -9.28
C GLY A 320 34.16 25.62 -8.37
N GLU A 321 35.44 25.24 -8.55
CA GLU A 321 36.60 25.81 -7.83
C GLU A 321 36.72 27.32 -8.04
N ASP A 322 36.16 27.84 -9.14
CA ASP A 322 36.06 29.26 -9.46
C ASP A 322 34.90 29.99 -8.77
N HIS A 323 34.22 29.31 -7.80
CA HIS A 323 33.04 29.80 -7.10
C HIS A 323 31.86 30.17 -8.03
N LYS A 324 31.83 29.66 -9.26
CA LYS A 324 30.75 29.86 -10.20
C LYS A 324 29.76 28.70 -10.16
N VAL A 325 28.51 29.06 -10.26
CA VAL A 325 27.44 28.05 -10.37
C VAL A 325 27.46 27.43 -11.76
N LYS A 326 27.41 26.09 -11.81
CA LYS A 326 27.29 25.30 -13.03
C LYS A 326 26.04 24.44 -12.97
N GLN A 327 25.36 24.30 -14.10
CA GLN A 327 24.26 23.38 -14.26
C GLN A 327 24.84 22.03 -14.69
N GLN A 328 24.77 21.04 -13.77
CA GLN A 328 25.30 19.72 -14.01
C GLN A 328 24.15 18.75 -14.33
N ARG A 329 24.15 18.18 -15.53
CA ARG A 329 23.17 17.15 -15.93
C ARG A 329 23.44 15.86 -15.17
N ILE A 330 22.35 15.23 -14.74
CA ILE A 330 22.40 13.96 -13.99
C ILE A 330 21.38 12.97 -14.53
N GLU A 331 21.69 11.70 -14.40
CA GLU A 331 20.71 10.64 -14.52
C GLU A 331 20.19 10.28 -13.13
N THR A 332 18.88 10.38 -12.96
CA THR A 332 18.24 10.17 -11.65
C THR A 332 17.77 8.73 -11.52
N GLY A 333 17.97 8.19 -10.31
CA GLY A 333 17.41 6.91 -9.87
C GLY A 333 16.20 7.10 -8.94
N PRO A 334 15.86 6.04 -8.18
CA PRO A 334 14.77 6.08 -7.23
C PRO A 334 15.01 7.05 -6.07
N VAL A 335 13.91 7.51 -5.47
CA VAL A 335 13.92 8.30 -4.22
C VAL A 335 13.76 7.36 -3.04
N SER A 336 14.59 7.55 -2.02
CA SER A 336 14.49 6.84 -0.74
C SER A 336 14.71 7.82 0.40
N ASP A 337 13.79 7.86 1.34
CA ASP A 337 13.85 8.68 2.56
C ASP A 337 14.16 10.17 2.29
N GLY A 338 13.56 10.72 1.22
CA GLY A 338 13.76 12.14 0.82
C GLY A 338 15.03 12.41 0.02
N PHE A 339 15.83 11.39 -0.28
CA PHE A 339 17.03 11.47 -1.10
C PHE A 339 16.81 10.78 -2.45
N ARG A 340 17.26 11.42 -3.52
CA ARG A 340 17.27 10.88 -4.87
C ARG A 340 18.62 10.27 -5.20
N ALA A 341 18.62 9.04 -5.67
CA ALA A 341 19.83 8.40 -6.18
C ALA A 341 20.27 9.08 -7.49
N VAL A 342 21.57 9.25 -7.65
CA VAL A 342 22.20 9.70 -8.90
C VAL A 342 22.90 8.50 -9.52
N LEU A 343 22.49 8.16 -10.74
CA LEU A 343 23.02 7.02 -11.48
C LEU A 343 24.27 7.39 -12.29
N ALA A 344 24.27 8.60 -12.86
CA ALA A 344 25.38 9.15 -13.64
C ALA A 344 25.37 10.68 -13.61
N GLY A 345 26.50 11.29 -13.98
CA GLY A 345 26.62 12.73 -14.16
C GLY A 345 27.05 13.51 -12.91
N LEU A 346 27.37 12.86 -11.80
CA LEU A 346 27.84 13.52 -10.57
C LEU A 346 28.96 12.72 -9.91
N ASP A 347 30.01 13.42 -9.51
CA ASP A 347 31.12 12.84 -8.77
C ASP A 347 30.94 12.98 -7.26
N ALA A 348 31.60 12.08 -6.49
CA ALA A 348 31.51 12.09 -5.03
C ALA A 348 32.07 13.39 -4.38
N ASN A 349 32.92 14.13 -5.09
CA ASN A 349 33.52 15.38 -4.64
C ASN A 349 32.82 16.64 -5.17
N SER A 350 31.79 16.50 -6.00
CA SER A 350 31.05 17.63 -6.54
C SER A 350 30.33 18.40 -5.43
N GLU A 351 30.49 19.71 -5.41
CA GLU A 351 29.79 20.58 -4.47
C GLU A 351 28.40 20.94 -5.02
N VAL A 352 27.38 20.24 -4.52
CA VAL A 352 25.98 20.43 -4.92
C VAL A 352 25.34 21.50 -4.05
N VAL A 353 24.66 22.49 -4.65
CA VAL A 353 23.89 23.50 -3.92
C VAL A 353 22.67 22.81 -3.29
N ILE A 354 22.60 22.88 -1.96
CA ILE A 354 21.50 22.24 -1.19
C ILE A 354 20.54 23.24 -0.57
N ASP A 355 20.94 24.52 -0.50
CA ASP A 355 20.11 25.64 -0.01
C ASP A 355 20.51 26.94 -0.70
N GLY A 356 19.55 27.85 -0.84
CA GLY A 356 19.78 29.08 -1.60
C GLY A 356 19.69 28.91 -3.12
N LEU A 357 18.99 27.89 -3.61
CA LEU A 357 18.84 27.63 -5.06
C LEU A 357 18.35 28.84 -5.85
N GLN A 358 17.48 29.68 -5.26
CA GLN A 358 17.00 30.92 -5.87
C GLN A 358 18.11 31.93 -6.19
N ASN A 359 19.24 31.84 -5.48
CA ASN A 359 20.39 32.71 -5.65
C ASN A 359 21.48 32.10 -6.56
N ALA A 360 21.38 30.79 -6.82
CA ALA A 360 22.35 30.02 -7.58
C ALA A 360 22.05 30.09 -9.08
N ILE A 361 22.31 31.22 -9.72
CA ILE A 361 22.12 31.41 -11.16
C ILE A 361 23.33 30.87 -11.91
N PRO A 362 23.19 29.96 -12.89
CA PRO A 362 24.29 29.41 -13.67
C PRO A 362 25.17 30.51 -14.30
N GLY A 363 26.48 30.41 -14.12
CA GLY A 363 27.46 31.37 -14.58
C GLY A 363 27.82 32.49 -13.58
N ASN A 364 27.00 32.70 -12.56
CA ASN A 364 27.23 33.75 -11.54
C ASN A 364 28.15 33.24 -10.42
N LEU A 365 28.88 34.21 -9.82
CA LEU A 365 29.68 33.98 -8.61
C LEU A 365 28.78 33.88 -7.40
N VAL A 366 29.09 32.92 -6.51
CA VAL A 366 28.41 32.70 -5.22
C VAL A 366 29.45 32.56 -4.09
N THR A 367 29.01 32.73 -2.86
CA THR A 367 29.82 32.44 -1.67
C THR A 367 29.34 31.10 -1.09
N PRO A 368 30.04 29.98 -1.32
CA PRO A 368 29.62 28.67 -0.83
C PRO A 368 29.91 28.53 0.67
N THR A 369 28.95 27.95 1.40
CA THR A 369 29.13 27.52 2.77
C THR A 369 28.93 26.01 2.78
N GLU A 370 29.94 25.25 3.15
CA GLU A 370 29.87 23.79 3.16
C GLU A 370 29.02 23.28 4.35
N ARG A 371 28.09 22.37 4.10
CA ARG A 371 27.32 21.65 5.10
C ARG A 371 27.31 20.17 4.73
N GLN A 372 27.65 19.30 5.68
CA GLN A 372 27.63 17.86 5.44
C GLN A 372 26.20 17.32 5.39
N LEU A 373 25.87 16.57 4.34
CA LEU A 373 24.62 15.81 4.27
C LEU A 373 24.70 14.63 5.23
N THR A 374 23.73 14.57 6.14
CA THR A 374 23.55 13.38 7.02
C THR A 374 22.28 12.66 6.56
N PRO A 375 22.41 11.60 5.74
CA PRO A 375 21.26 10.78 5.42
C PRO A 375 20.68 10.15 6.69
N PRO A 376 19.36 9.96 6.78
CA PRO A 376 18.77 9.27 7.93
C PRO A 376 19.35 7.87 8.03
N THR A 377 19.99 7.59 9.16
CA THR A 377 20.45 6.22 9.47
C THR A 377 19.21 5.37 9.71
N ARG A 378 18.91 4.48 8.80
CA ARG A 378 17.84 3.50 8.99
C ARG A 378 18.23 2.66 10.20
N GLN A 379 17.67 2.96 11.37
CA GLN A 379 17.73 2.01 12.49
C GLN A 379 17.08 0.74 11.96
N ALA A 380 17.88 -0.31 11.83
CA ALA A 380 17.38 -1.65 11.61
C ALA A 380 16.34 -1.89 12.71
N ALA A 381 15.08 -2.07 12.31
CA ALA A 381 14.04 -2.42 13.24
C ALA A 381 14.50 -3.66 13.98
N THR A 382 14.94 -3.46 15.23
CA THR A 382 15.27 -4.54 16.16
C THR A 382 13.95 -5.28 16.35
N ARG A 383 13.90 -6.50 15.79
CA ARG A 383 12.81 -7.43 16.07
C ARG A 383 12.76 -7.67 17.58
N PRO A 384 11.60 -7.53 18.23
CA PRO A 384 11.35 -8.19 19.52
C PRO A 384 11.18 -9.69 19.31
#